data_c8e2cdddf6ad6e0c7d208b9dbec0176b
#
_entry.id   c8e2cdddf6ad6e0c7d208b9dbec0176b
#
_cell.length_a   1.000
_cell.length_b   1.000
_cell.length_c   1.000
_cell.angle_alpha   90.00
_cell.angle_beta   90.00
_cell.angle_gamma   90.00
#
_symmetry.space_group_name_H-M   'P 1'
#
loop_
_entity.id
_entity.type
_entity.pdbx_description
1 polymer ?
#
loop_
_entity_poly.entity_id
_entity_poly.type
_entity_poly.pdbx_seq_one_letter_code
_entity_poly.pdbx_strand_id
1 'polypeptide(L)'
;VRAQILAIPGVGNGSPTDADWQKVGELCLGATKANVAEGEFAGVELTFMGLNNQNLHNLLFRGFLKPWETYTGAKINWIDLAQADYNPRLQQAIATGTVDFDIIEMGAPFEGETAGKGLLDEMPDWVKTQIEADDLVGYLQPPVGTWDGKSYRITIDGDCHTFAYRKDYFGEGAIGGTEVPKTWQEVNAVSKALVGQTDPLTGLPAHGYLDPLKGWGGFGFYFLANRATAYVKHPDDRAWLFDPDTMKPRVNNEGWVQAIQDVMDLIAAGAYPADQINADPGTTGFSQFLAGTGSMLMWWGDIGSSARTSDTSVVGDVVGFGINPGSSRRYNSVAGAWEETANEAPLMAYIGWGIYVTNRVSGDEQKRKAAWSAAAHLGGKDLSLWTAAYPSGFQPYRNSHFDYDEWAAAGYDKDFVADYLGSNADSYNHPNAAIEPRIPGIFQYYSVAEDELAKGYAGQYASAQETADAIAAAWEKITDQIGRDSQIALYKASLGM
;
A
#
# COMPACT_ATOMS: atom_id res chain seq x y z
N VAL A 1 -26.89 5.44 7.87
CA VAL A 1 -26.10 5.49 6.62
C VAL A 1 -25.26 4.24 6.49
N ARG A 2 -24.35 3.89 7.44
CA ARG A 2 -23.40 2.76 7.34
C ARG A 2 -24.07 1.44 6.95
N ALA A 3 -25.11 1.00 7.67
CA ALA A 3 -25.85 -0.23 7.33
C ALA A 3 -26.50 -0.18 5.92
N GLN A 4 -26.89 1.01 5.46
CA GLN A 4 -27.46 1.17 4.12
C GLN A 4 -26.42 1.05 3.01
N ILE A 5 -25.22 1.61 3.21
CA ILE A 5 -24.14 1.48 2.23
C ILE A 5 -23.60 0.05 2.18
N LEU A 6 -23.44 -0.60 3.33
CA LEU A 6 -22.98 -2.00 3.38
C LEU A 6 -23.99 -2.99 2.77
N ALA A 7 -25.26 -2.62 2.66
CA ALA A 7 -26.27 -3.42 1.96
C ALA A 7 -26.23 -3.27 0.43
N ILE A 8 -25.46 -2.32 -0.11
CA ILE A 8 -25.31 -2.12 -1.56
C ILE A 8 -24.42 -3.25 -2.12
N PRO A 9 -24.75 -3.82 -3.30
CA PRO A 9 -23.94 -4.87 -3.92
C PRO A 9 -22.46 -4.52 -4.02
N GLY A 10 -21.59 -5.51 -3.85
CA GLY A 10 -20.14 -5.39 -3.91
C GLY A 10 -19.45 -5.69 -2.59
N VAL A 11 -20.10 -5.44 -1.45
CA VAL A 11 -19.56 -5.73 -0.13
C VAL A 11 -20.07 -7.09 0.33
N GLY A 12 -19.24 -8.12 0.19
CA GLY A 12 -19.61 -9.50 0.57
C GLY A 12 -20.75 -10.15 -0.25
N ASN A 13 -21.32 -9.44 -1.22
CA ASN A 13 -22.48 -9.88 -1.97
C ASN A 13 -22.56 -9.25 -3.38
N GLY A 14 -22.51 -10.04 -4.43
CA GLY A 14 -22.73 -9.61 -5.82
C GLY A 14 -21.75 -8.56 -6.34
N SER A 15 -21.95 -8.13 -7.59
CA SER A 15 -21.14 -7.09 -8.23
C SER A 15 -21.93 -5.78 -8.32
N PRO A 16 -21.33 -4.63 -7.99
CA PRO A 16 -22.00 -3.34 -8.08
C PRO A 16 -22.12 -2.87 -9.53
N THR A 17 -23.11 -2.00 -9.77
CA THR A 17 -23.31 -1.26 -11.00
C THR A 17 -22.95 0.21 -10.80
N ASP A 18 -22.86 0.99 -11.90
CA ASP A 18 -22.70 2.45 -11.81
C ASP A 18 -23.78 3.12 -10.95
N ALA A 19 -25.02 2.60 -10.98
CA ALA A 19 -26.10 3.11 -10.15
C ALA A 19 -25.89 2.83 -8.66
N ASP A 20 -25.27 1.70 -8.32
CA ASP A 20 -24.93 1.35 -6.94
C ASP A 20 -23.86 2.29 -6.41
N TRP A 21 -22.80 2.58 -7.19
CA TRP A 21 -21.77 3.55 -6.80
C TRP A 21 -22.35 4.96 -6.61
N GLN A 22 -23.25 5.40 -7.51
CA GLN A 22 -23.97 6.67 -7.33
C GLN A 22 -24.82 6.65 -6.06
N LYS A 23 -25.45 5.52 -5.74
CA LYS A 23 -26.24 5.38 -4.51
C LYS A 23 -25.39 5.50 -3.25
N VAL A 24 -24.19 4.93 -3.23
CA VAL A 24 -23.23 5.14 -2.14
C VAL A 24 -22.91 6.62 -1.97
N GLY A 25 -22.54 7.30 -3.06
CA GLY A 25 -22.26 8.74 -3.04
C GLY A 25 -23.43 9.57 -2.55
N GLU A 26 -24.68 9.26 -2.99
CA GLU A 26 -25.90 9.94 -2.56
C GLU A 26 -26.14 9.82 -1.04
N LEU A 27 -25.99 8.61 -0.50
CA LEU A 27 -26.16 8.36 0.93
C LEU A 27 -25.13 9.12 1.79
N CYS A 28 -23.96 9.41 1.24
CA CYS A 28 -22.87 10.11 1.91
C CYS A 28 -22.89 11.64 1.75
N LEU A 29 -23.88 12.22 1.05
CA LEU A 29 -23.98 13.67 0.85
C LEU A 29 -24.21 14.48 2.14
N GLY A 30 -24.60 13.84 3.24
CA GLY A 30 -24.93 14.54 4.49
C GLY A 30 -23.81 15.46 4.99
N ALA A 31 -22.57 14.99 4.99
CA ALA A 31 -21.41 15.76 5.41
C ALA A 31 -21.11 16.94 4.44
N THR A 32 -21.29 16.74 3.13
CA THR A 32 -21.19 17.81 2.12
C THR A 32 -22.24 18.89 2.37
N LYS A 33 -23.49 18.50 2.58
CA LYS A 33 -24.61 19.44 2.80
C LYS A 33 -24.45 20.29 4.06
N ALA A 34 -23.66 19.85 5.02
CA ALA A 34 -23.34 20.64 6.23
C ALA A 34 -22.41 21.84 5.93
N ASN A 35 -21.65 21.80 4.84
CA ASN A 35 -20.61 22.78 4.50
C ASN A 35 -20.86 23.53 3.19
N VAL A 36 -21.73 23.02 2.34
CA VAL A 36 -21.98 23.51 0.97
C VAL A 36 -23.47 23.58 0.71
N ALA A 37 -23.94 24.73 0.18
CA ALA A 37 -25.32 24.90 -0.23
C ALA A 37 -25.60 24.23 -1.59
N GLU A 38 -26.86 23.92 -1.85
CA GLU A 38 -27.31 23.45 -3.16
C GLU A 38 -27.02 24.48 -4.25
N GLY A 39 -26.40 24.06 -5.34
CA GLY A 39 -26.02 24.93 -6.46
C GLY A 39 -24.89 25.91 -6.18
N GLU A 40 -24.21 25.84 -5.03
CA GLU A 40 -23.17 26.82 -4.64
C GLU A 40 -22.02 26.92 -5.65
N PHE A 41 -21.73 25.81 -6.36
CA PHE A 41 -20.65 25.75 -7.33
C PHE A 41 -21.15 25.73 -8.78
N ALA A 42 -22.35 26.26 -9.05
CA ALA A 42 -22.87 26.30 -10.40
C ALA A 42 -21.91 27.02 -11.36
N GLY A 43 -21.53 26.33 -12.44
CA GLY A 43 -20.59 26.85 -13.44
C GLY A 43 -19.09 26.65 -13.09
N VAL A 44 -18.77 26.09 -11.94
CA VAL A 44 -17.38 25.70 -11.62
C VAL A 44 -17.03 24.42 -12.35
N GLU A 45 -15.91 24.42 -13.06
CA GLU A 45 -15.31 23.23 -13.68
C GLU A 45 -13.99 22.88 -12.98
N LEU A 46 -13.89 21.63 -12.56
CA LEU A 46 -12.69 21.05 -11.95
C LEU A 46 -12.08 20.01 -12.88
N THR A 47 -10.78 19.85 -12.85
CA THR A 47 -10.05 18.77 -13.53
C THR A 47 -9.50 17.81 -12.49
N PHE A 48 -9.85 16.53 -12.58
CA PHE A 48 -9.39 15.47 -11.70
C PHE A 48 -8.47 14.53 -12.46
N MET A 49 -7.21 14.36 -12.00
CA MET A 49 -6.29 13.35 -12.51
C MET A 49 -6.26 12.14 -11.59
N GLY A 50 -6.56 10.96 -12.12
CA GLY A 50 -6.57 9.74 -11.35
C GLY A 50 -6.30 8.50 -12.21
N LEU A 51 -6.30 7.34 -11.55
CA LEU A 51 -5.95 6.06 -12.13
C LEU A 51 -7.15 5.39 -12.80
N ASN A 52 -6.95 4.95 -14.02
CA ASN A 52 -7.78 3.95 -14.66
C ASN A 52 -7.02 2.61 -14.64
N ASN A 53 -7.07 1.93 -13.51
CA ASN A 53 -6.38 0.68 -13.23
C ASN A 53 -7.35 -0.50 -13.08
N GLN A 54 -6.82 -1.69 -12.79
CA GLN A 54 -7.61 -2.90 -12.55
C GLN A 54 -8.59 -2.79 -11.35
N ASN A 55 -8.32 -1.88 -10.41
CA ASN A 55 -9.16 -1.63 -9.23
C ASN A 55 -10.27 -0.60 -9.49
N LEU A 56 -10.37 -0.09 -10.71
CA LEU A 56 -11.45 0.77 -11.18
C LEU A 56 -11.57 2.11 -10.42
N HIS A 57 -10.48 2.65 -9.86
CA HIS A 57 -10.51 3.85 -9.00
C HIS A 57 -11.31 5.00 -9.61
N ASN A 58 -11.00 5.43 -10.83
CA ASN A 58 -11.71 6.53 -11.47
C ASN A 58 -13.20 6.23 -11.72
N LEU A 59 -13.56 4.99 -12.02
CA LEU A 59 -14.97 4.62 -12.18
C LEU A 59 -15.72 4.74 -10.86
N LEU A 60 -15.13 4.27 -9.76
CA LEU A 60 -15.69 4.42 -8.42
C LEU A 60 -15.87 5.89 -8.06
N PHE A 61 -14.84 6.71 -8.24
CA PHE A 61 -14.89 8.13 -7.90
C PHE A 61 -15.91 8.90 -8.73
N ARG A 62 -16.07 8.58 -10.03
CA ARG A 62 -17.12 9.15 -10.86
C ARG A 62 -18.51 8.81 -10.35
N GLY A 63 -18.71 7.55 -9.98
CA GLY A 63 -19.96 7.10 -9.38
C GLY A 63 -20.28 7.85 -8.10
N PHE A 64 -19.34 7.92 -7.17
CA PHE A 64 -19.49 8.59 -5.88
C PHE A 64 -19.68 10.11 -6.03
N LEU A 65 -19.00 10.76 -6.97
CA LEU A 65 -19.07 12.21 -7.18
C LEU A 65 -20.25 12.64 -8.03
N LYS A 66 -20.96 11.75 -8.71
CA LYS A 66 -22.11 12.13 -9.54
C LYS A 66 -23.24 12.81 -8.74
N PRO A 67 -23.66 12.32 -7.57
CA PRO A 67 -24.61 13.02 -6.70
C PRO A 67 -24.06 14.34 -6.17
N TRP A 68 -22.75 14.42 -5.89
CA TRP A 68 -22.09 15.66 -5.49
C TRP A 68 -22.16 16.72 -6.59
N GLU A 69 -21.86 16.37 -7.86
CA GLU A 69 -22.00 17.27 -9.02
C GLU A 69 -23.44 17.78 -9.15
N THR A 70 -24.40 16.87 -9.03
CA THR A 70 -25.83 17.21 -9.13
C THR A 70 -26.26 18.18 -8.04
N TYR A 71 -25.82 17.96 -6.80
CA TYR A 71 -26.17 18.81 -5.66
C TYR A 71 -25.50 20.18 -5.72
N THR A 72 -24.21 20.22 -6.05
CA THR A 72 -23.42 21.47 -5.99
C THR A 72 -23.48 22.31 -7.26
N GLY A 73 -23.84 21.71 -8.40
CA GLY A 73 -23.84 22.34 -9.72
C GLY A 73 -22.47 22.45 -10.37
N ALA A 74 -21.40 21.94 -9.73
CA ALA A 74 -20.08 21.85 -10.32
C ALA A 74 -19.99 20.70 -11.34
N LYS A 75 -18.94 20.74 -12.16
CA LYS A 75 -18.62 19.69 -13.12
C LYS A 75 -17.16 19.24 -12.96
N ILE A 76 -16.93 17.92 -13.06
CA ILE A 76 -15.58 17.34 -13.02
C ILE A 76 -15.20 16.82 -14.41
N ASN A 77 -14.09 17.31 -14.93
CA ASN A 77 -13.42 16.82 -16.13
C ASN A 77 -12.31 15.85 -15.72
N TRP A 78 -12.29 14.65 -16.29
CA TRP A 78 -11.42 13.58 -15.87
C TRP A 78 -10.20 13.42 -16.79
N ILE A 79 -9.01 13.31 -16.20
CA ILE A 79 -7.80 12.82 -16.84
C ILE A 79 -7.60 11.39 -16.37
N ASP A 80 -7.98 10.43 -17.22
CA ASP A 80 -7.85 8.99 -16.94
C ASP A 80 -6.53 8.47 -17.48
N LEU A 81 -5.67 7.98 -16.59
CA LEU A 81 -4.38 7.43 -16.97
C LEU A 81 -4.28 5.97 -16.54
N ALA A 82 -3.79 5.12 -17.45
CA ALA A 82 -3.35 3.78 -17.09
C ALA A 82 -2.13 3.88 -16.14
N GLN A 83 -1.89 2.85 -15.34
CA GLN A 83 -0.79 2.82 -14.37
C GLN A 83 0.57 3.17 -15.00
N ALA A 84 0.84 2.68 -16.22
CA ALA A 84 2.09 2.93 -16.92
C ALA A 84 2.29 4.40 -17.32
N ASP A 85 1.22 5.15 -17.55
CA ASP A 85 1.26 6.55 -17.99
C ASP A 85 1.15 7.52 -16.80
N TYR A 86 0.58 7.06 -15.68
CA TYR A 86 0.30 7.88 -14.51
C TYR A 86 1.59 8.40 -13.84
N ASN A 87 2.52 7.51 -13.50
CA ASN A 87 3.78 7.91 -12.84
C ASN A 87 4.63 8.84 -13.71
N PRO A 88 4.86 8.60 -15.01
CA PRO A 88 5.55 9.55 -15.88
C PRO A 88 4.86 10.92 -15.94
N ARG A 89 3.54 10.96 -15.99
CA ARG A 89 2.77 12.22 -15.99
C ARG A 89 2.93 13.01 -14.69
N LEU A 90 2.86 12.33 -13.55
CA LEU A 90 3.10 12.94 -12.24
C LEU A 90 4.54 13.45 -12.13
N GLN A 91 5.52 12.64 -12.50
CA GLN A 91 6.93 13.04 -12.48
C GLN A 91 7.22 14.23 -13.40
N GLN A 92 6.56 14.31 -14.55
CA GLN A 92 6.65 15.49 -15.42
C GLN A 92 6.12 16.75 -14.74
N ALA A 93 4.96 16.69 -14.08
CA ALA A 93 4.40 17.81 -13.34
C ALA A 93 5.32 18.27 -12.20
N ILE A 94 5.90 17.32 -11.45
CA ILE A 94 6.87 17.58 -10.40
C ILE A 94 8.14 18.23 -10.98
N ALA A 95 8.68 17.72 -12.07
CA ALA A 95 9.91 18.23 -12.69
C ALA A 95 9.74 19.65 -13.25
N THR A 96 8.60 19.92 -13.90
CA THR A 96 8.31 21.26 -14.46
C THR A 96 7.85 22.28 -13.42
N GLY A 97 7.42 21.82 -12.24
CA GLY A 97 6.84 22.69 -11.21
C GLY A 97 5.46 23.24 -11.59
N THR A 98 4.75 22.60 -12.52
CA THR A 98 3.44 23.04 -13.02
C THR A 98 2.46 21.90 -13.10
N VAL A 99 1.20 22.16 -12.73
CA VAL A 99 0.09 21.20 -12.81
C VAL A 99 -1.04 21.76 -13.68
N ASP A 100 -1.71 20.89 -14.43
CA ASP A 100 -2.87 21.22 -15.26
C ASP A 100 -4.17 20.56 -14.78
N PHE A 101 -4.16 20.04 -13.55
CA PHE A 101 -5.28 19.44 -12.84
C PHE A 101 -5.48 20.11 -11.49
N ASP A 102 -6.73 20.15 -11.03
CA ASP A 102 -7.14 20.78 -9.77
C ASP A 102 -7.12 19.81 -8.60
N ILE A 103 -7.45 18.55 -8.88
CA ILE A 103 -7.49 17.45 -7.91
C ILE A 103 -6.66 16.29 -8.48
N ILE A 104 -5.96 15.58 -7.62
CA ILE A 104 -5.20 14.39 -7.97
C ILE A 104 -5.39 13.29 -6.93
N GLU A 105 -5.58 12.06 -7.38
CA GLU A 105 -5.34 10.86 -6.60
C GLU A 105 -3.84 10.56 -6.64
N MET A 106 -3.16 10.45 -5.51
CA MET A 106 -1.72 10.25 -5.47
C MET A 106 -1.32 9.40 -4.26
N GLY A 107 -0.31 8.54 -4.44
CA GLY A 107 0.29 7.80 -3.33
C GLY A 107 1.08 8.70 -2.37
N ALA A 108 1.01 8.39 -1.09
CA ALA A 108 1.67 9.15 -0.04
C ALA A 108 3.20 9.31 -0.23
N PRO A 109 3.96 8.36 -0.81
CA PRO A 109 5.39 8.54 -1.06
C PRO A 109 5.75 9.77 -1.88
N PHE A 110 4.87 10.24 -2.77
CA PHE A 110 5.09 11.43 -3.60
C PHE A 110 4.76 12.75 -2.90
N GLU A 111 4.16 12.70 -1.70
CA GLU A 111 3.70 13.89 -0.97
C GLU A 111 4.84 14.85 -0.65
N GLY A 112 5.97 14.33 -0.17
CA GLY A 112 7.12 15.17 0.19
C GLY A 112 7.71 15.93 -0.99
N GLU A 113 7.76 15.31 -2.17
CA GLU A 113 8.27 15.95 -3.39
C GLU A 113 7.28 16.99 -3.94
N THR A 114 5.99 16.67 -3.99
CA THR A 114 4.96 17.58 -4.51
C THR A 114 4.70 18.75 -3.58
N ALA A 115 4.58 18.51 -2.28
CA ALA A 115 4.40 19.57 -1.27
C ALA A 115 5.65 20.45 -1.16
N GLY A 116 6.85 19.84 -1.17
CA GLY A 116 8.12 20.57 -1.12
C GLY A 116 8.34 21.54 -2.30
N LYS A 117 7.73 21.26 -3.45
CA LYS A 117 7.72 22.16 -4.62
C LYS A 117 6.54 23.13 -4.64
N GLY A 118 5.70 23.14 -3.60
CA GLY A 118 4.55 24.04 -3.52
C GLY A 118 3.46 23.75 -4.54
N LEU A 119 3.35 22.50 -5.00
CA LEU A 119 2.34 22.11 -6.00
C LEU A 119 0.97 21.77 -5.38
N LEU A 120 0.91 21.62 -4.06
CA LEU A 120 -0.30 21.28 -3.32
C LEU A 120 -0.88 22.48 -2.59
N ASP A 121 -2.20 22.53 -2.48
CA ASP A 121 -2.94 23.46 -1.63
C ASP A 121 -3.12 22.87 -0.24
N GLU A 122 -2.90 23.68 0.81
CA GLU A 122 -3.04 23.23 2.19
C GLU A 122 -4.50 22.98 2.57
N MET A 123 -4.77 21.84 3.21
CA MET A 123 -6.11 21.42 3.61
C MET A 123 -6.73 22.38 4.63
N PRO A 124 -7.90 22.97 4.33
CA PRO A 124 -8.62 23.80 5.29
C PRO A 124 -9.14 23.01 6.50
N ASP A 125 -9.27 23.65 7.66
CA ASP A 125 -9.72 22.98 8.88
C ASP A 125 -11.15 22.42 8.79
N TRP A 126 -12.05 23.07 8.02
CA TRP A 126 -13.39 22.54 7.82
C TRP A 126 -13.41 21.19 7.08
N VAL A 127 -12.41 20.95 6.22
CA VAL A 127 -12.23 19.65 5.53
C VAL A 127 -11.82 18.59 6.54
N LYS A 128 -10.85 18.88 7.42
CA LYS A 128 -10.43 17.93 8.48
C LYS A 128 -11.62 17.52 9.35
N THR A 129 -12.47 18.48 9.68
CA THR A 129 -13.72 18.24 10.44
C THR A 129 -14.70 17.38 9.65
N GLN A 130 -14.93 17.70 8.37
CA GLN A 130 -15.87 16.97 7.52
C GLN A 130 -15.49 15.52 7.31
N ILE A 131 -14.19 15.24 7.13
CA ILE A 131 -13.69 13.88 6.92
C ILE A 131 -13.47 13.12 8.24
N GLU A 132 -13.71 13.74 9.39
CA GLU A 132 -13.42 13.17 10.72
C GLU A 132 -11.98 12.62 10.78
N ALA A 133 -10.97 13.50 10.55
CA ALA A 133 -9.55 13.10 10.44
C ALA A 133 -9.01 12.40 11.71
N ASP A 134 -9.60 12.66 12.88
CA ASP A 134 -9.22 12.01 14.13
C ASP A 134 -9.57 10.52 14.17
N ASP A 135 -10.44 10.04 13.27
CA ASP A 135 -10.80 8.63 13.15
C ASP A 135 -9.78 7.79 12.35
N LEU A 136 -8.77 8.42 11.73
CA LEU A 136 -7.69 7.70 11.06
C LEU A 136 -6.89 6.86 12.07
N VAL A 137 -6.42 5.67 11.65
CA VAL A 137 -5.57 4.80 12.48
C VAL A 137 -4.27 5.50 12.86
N GLY A 138 -3.67 5.08 13.98
CA GLY A 138 -2.57 5.80 14.63
C GLY A 138 -1.38 6.13 13.73
N TYR A 139 -0.94 5.19 12.88
CA TYR A 139 0.21 5.43 12.02
C TYR A 139 -0.05 6.48 10.92
N LEU A 140 -1.31 6.75 10.55
CA LEU A 140 -1.71 7.78 9.59
C LEU A 140 -1.90 9.17 10.20
N GLN A 141 -1.80 9.27 11.52
CA GLN A 141 -1.79 10.56 12.23
C GLN A 141 -0.43 11.28 12.05
N PRO A 142 -0.29 12.56 12.42
CA PRO A 142 1.01 13.23 12.40
C PRO A 142 2.10 12.43 13.14
N PRO A 143 3.35 12.36 12.61
CA PRO A 143 3.88 13.13 11.48
C PRO A 143 3.54 12.57 10.08
N VAL A 144 3.06 11.32 9.97
CA VAL A 144 2.79 10.67 8.67
C VAL A 144 1.61 11.32 7.93
N GLY A 145 0.60 11.77 8.64
CA GLY A 145 -0.56 12.49 8.09
C GLY A 145 -0.28 13.95 7.68
N THR A 146 0.95 14.43 7.87
CA THR A 146 1.35 15.80 7.56
C THR A 146 2.68 15.84 6.81
N TRP A 147 2.94 16.95 6.12
CA TRP A 147 4.24 17.30 5.58
C TRP A 147 4.63 18.71 6.02
N ASP A 148 5.79 18.85 6.65
CA ASP A 148 6.26 20.12 7.24
C ASP A 148 5.20 20.79 8.15
N GLY A 149 4.52 19.96 8.98
CA GLY A 149 3.47 20.41 9.89
C GLY A 149 2.12 20.77 9.24
N LYS A 150 1.99 20.64 7.92
CA LYS A 150 0.79 20.96 7.15
C LYS A 150 0.08 19.72 6.65
N SER A 151 -1.23 19.76 6.58
CA SER A 151 -2.05 18.69 6.01
C SER A 151 -2.35 18.98 4.55
N TYR A 152 -2.11 18.02 3.68
CA TYR A 152 -2.41 18.11 2.25
C TYR A 152 -3.29 16.96 1.78
N ARG A 153 -3.18 15.79 2.42
CA ARG A 153 -3.78 14.54 2.01
C ARG A 153 -5.12 14.28 2.66
N ILE A 154 -6.15 14.07 1.86
CA ILE A 154 -7.32 13.33 2.29
C ILE A 154 -6.99 11.86 2.09
N THR A 155 -6.72 11.14 3.17
CA THR A 155 -6.44 9.72 3.13
C THR A 155 -7.68 8.95 2.68
N ILE A 156 -7.52 8.08 1.70
CA ILE A 156 -8.57 7.19 1.19
C ILE A 156 -8.18 5.72 1.28
N ASP A 157 -6.99 5.44 1.77
CA ASP A 157 -6.42 4.13 1.89
C ASP A 157 -5.33 4.09 2.98
N GLY A 158 -5.12 2.93 3.60
CA GLY A 158 -4.16 2.76 4.67
C GLY A 158 -3.27 1.55 4.44
N ASP A 159 -2.39 1.65 3.46
CA ASP A 159 -1.56 0.53 3.03
C ASP A 159 -0.64 -0.02 4.12
N CYS A 160 -0.76 -1.32 4.36
CA CYS A 160 0.25 -2.15 4.98
C CYS A 160 0.37 -3.46 4.19
N HIS A 161 1.50 -4.13 4.27
CA HIS A 161 1.58 -5.49 3.78
C HIS A 161 1.07 -6.48 4.84
N THR A 162 0.21 -7.39 4.38
CA THR A 162 -0.41 -8.46 5.18
C THR A 162 0.12 -9.80 4.74
N PHE A 163 0.45 -10.68 5.67
CA PHE A 163 0.83 -12.05 5.40
C PHE A 163 -0.42 -12.90 5.19
N ALA A 164 -0.71 -13.26 3.95
CA ALA A 164 -1.77 -14.20 3.60
C ALA A 164 -1.21 -15.61 3.50
N TYR A 165 -1.90 -16.58 4.07
CA TYR A 165 -1.50 -17.98 4.03
C TYR A 165 -2.71 -18.90 3.84
N ARG A 166 -2.48 -20.12 3.38
CA ARG A 166 -3.49 -21.15 3.20
C ARG A 166 -3.55 -22.06 4.41
N LYS A 167 -4.66 -22.01 5.16
CA LYS A 167 -4.91 -22.81 6.37
C LYS A 167 -4.82 -24.31 6.12
N ASP A 168 -5.20 -24.78 4.94
CA ASP A 168 -5.15 -26.19 4.55
C ASP A 168 -3.73 -26.76 4.35
N TYR A 169 -2.71 -25.89 4.35
CA TYR A 169 -1.31 -26.31 4.37
C TYR A 169 -0.76 -26.59 5.77
N PHE A 170 -1.44 -26.13 6.82
CA PHE A 170 -0.94 -26.16 8.20
C PHE A 170 -1.91 -26.89 9.12
N GLY A 171 -1.37 -27.63 10.09
CA GLY A 171 -2.11 -28.47 11.03
C GLY A 171 -1.56 -29.88 11.13
N GLU A 172 -2.18 -30.73 11.95
CA GLU A 172 -1.73 -32.09 12.14
C GLU A 172 -1.82 -32.90 10.82
N GLY A 173 -0.67 -33.38 10.35
CA GLY A 173 -0.58 -34.15 9.09
C GLY A 173 -0.60 -33.33 7.80
N ALA A 174 -0.63 -32.01 7.88
CA ALA A 174 -0.60 -31.15 6.71
C ALA A 174 0.82 -31.05 6.11
N ILE A 175 0.90 -30.82 4.79
CA ILE A 175 2.18 -30.85 4.04
C ILE A 175 3.11 -29.66 4.36
N GLY A 176 2.59 -28.55 4.85
CA GLY A 176 3.33 -27.34 5.24
C GLY A 176 3.81 -27.36 6.69
N GLY A 177 3.40 -28.36 7.48
CA GLY A 177 3.75 -28.49 8.89
C GLY A 177 2.59 -28.23 9.84
N THR A 178 2.85 -28.30 11.14
CA THR A 178 1.78 -28.18 12.17
C THR A 178 1.39 -26.74 12.46
N GLU A 179 2.31 -25.80 12.30
CA GLU A 179 2.12 -24.39 12.64
C GLU A 179 2.34 -23.49 11.42
N VAL A 180 1.58 -22.41 11.37
CA VAL A 180 1.81 -21.33 10.41
C VAL A 180 3.15 -20.65 10.73
N PRO A 181 4.04 -20.45 9.73
CA PRO A 181 5.32 -19.80 9.94
C PRO A 181 5.16 -18.37 10.52
N LYS A 182 5.97 -18.03 11.51
CA LYS A 182 6.02 -16.71 12.16
C LYS A 182 7.30 -15.94 11.86
N THR A 183 8.31 -16.60 11.30
CA THR A 183 9.60 -16.00 10.94
C THR A 183 9.93 -16.29 9.48
N TRP A 184 10.74 -15.44 8.87
CA TRP A 184 11.23 -15.66 7.51
C TRP A 184 12.06 -16.93 7.38
N GLN A 185 12.76 -17.33 8.46
CA GLN A 185 13.48 -18.60 8.50
C GLN A 185 12.51 -19.79 8.36
N GLU A 186 11.36 -19.75 9.05
CA GLU A 186 10.33 -20.78 8.96
C GLU A 186 9.62 -20.75 7.60
N VAL A 187 9.29 -19.58 7.07
CA VAL A 187 8.73 -19.40 5.71
C VAL A 187 9.63 -20.04 4.66
N ASN A 188 10.94 -19.78 4.74
CA ASN A 188 11.91 -20.34 3.81
C ASN A 188 12.04 -21.87 3.96
N ALA A 189 12.02 -22.37 5.20
CA ALA A 189 12.07 -23.82 5.47
C ALA A 189 10.84 -24.55 4.90
N VAL A 190 9.64 -24.02 5.13
CA VAL A 190 8.38 -24.57 4.57
C VAL A 190 8.43 -24.51 3.05
N SER A 191 8.82 -23.39 2.46
CA SER A 191 8.88 -23.24 1.00
C SER A 191 9.81 -24.27 0.34
N LYS A 192 10.95 -24.55 0.96
CA LYS A 192 11.88 -25.61 0.49
C LYS A 192 11.31 -27.02 0.68
N ALA A 193 10.59 -27.29 1.79
CA ALA A 193 10.01 -28.59 2.08
C ALA A 193 8.85 -28.95 1.14
N LEU A 194 8.17 -27.97 0.58
CA LEU A 194 7.04 -28.17 -0.34
C LEU A 194 7.48 -28.53 -1.77
N VAL A 195 8.75 -28.40 -2.12
CA VAL A 195 9.27 -28.77 -3.45
C VAL A 195 8.99 -30.27 -3.72
N GLY A 196 8.27 -30.54 -4.82
CA GLY A 196 7.88 -31.89 -5.21
C GLY A 196 6.64 -32.43 -4.51
N GLN A 197 6.01 -31.66 -3.63
CA GLN A 197 4.71 -32.01 -3.03
C GLN A 197 3.55 -31.66 -3.95
N THR A 198 2.35 -32.12 -3.61
CA THR A 198 1.10 -31.83 -4.32
C THR A 198 0.21 -30.94 -3.46
N ASP A 199 -0.31 -29.88 -4.07
CA ASP A 199 -1.24 -28.94 -3.45
C ASP A 199 -2.54 -29.64 -3.04
N PRO A 200 -2.97 -29.54 -1.76
CA PRO A 200 -4.13 -30.27 -1.27
C PRO A 200 -5.47 -29.82 -1.87
N LEU A 201 -5.57 -28.57 -2.34
CA LEU A 201 -6.80 -28.02 -2.90
C LEU A 201 -6.89 -28.22 -4.42
N THR A 202 -5.79 -27.94 -5.14
CA THR A 202 -5.80 -27.91 -6.60
C THR A 202 -5.30 -29.19 -7.25
N GLY A 203 -4.54 -30.02 -6.52
CA GLY A 203 -3.89 -31.22 -7.06
C GLY A 203 -2.69 -30.92 -7.97
N LEU A 204 -2.29 -29.64 -8.10
CA LEU A 204 -1.13 -29.17 -8.87
C LEU A 204 0.16 -29.25 -8.01
N PRO A 205 1.35 -29.01 -8.57
CA PRO A 205 2.57 -28.87 -7.76
C PRO A 205 2.41 -27.82 -6.66
N ALA A 206 2.76 -28.19 -5.42
CA ALA A 206 2.71 -27.30 -4.27
C ALA A 206 3.87 -26.31 -4.31
N HIS A 207 3.58 -25.05 -3.99
CA HIS A 207 4.59 -24.02 -3.81
C HIS A 207 4.41 -23.35 -2.44
N GLY A 208 5.52 -22.91 -1.89
CA GLY A 208 5.55 -22.18 -0.61
C GLY A 208 5.18 -20.70 -0.79
N TYR A 209 6.09 -19.85 -0.41
CA TYR A 209 5.93 -18.41 -0.52
C TYR A 209 6.11 -17.95 -1.98
N LEU A 210 5.24 -17.04 -2.40
CA LEU A 210 5.27 -16.43 -3.74
C LEU A 210 5.91 -15.04 -3.67
N ASP A 211 7.20 -14.94 -4.05
CA ASP A 211 7.85 -13.64 -4.24
C ASP A 211 7.63 -13.15 -5.68
N PRO A 212 7.17 -11.92 -5.90
CA PRO A 212 7.29 -11.24 -7.17
C PRO A 212 8.75 -10.88 -7.44
N LEU A 213 9.41 -11.61 -8.35
CA LEU A 213 10.87 -11.50 -8.57
C LEU A 213 11.24 -10.52 -9.69
N LYS A 214 10.28 -10.10 -10.51
CA LYS A 214 10.47 -9.14 -11.59
C LYS A 214 10.21 -7.72 -11.08
N GLY A 215 10.96 -6.76 -11.61
CA GLY A 215 10.72 -5.35 -11.34
C GLY A 215 9.32 -4.89 -11.78
N TRP A 216 8.75 -3.96 -11.01
CA TRP A 216 7.40 -3.44 -11.21
C TRP A 216 7.36 -1.92 -10.97
N GLY A 217 8.34 -1.20 -11.53
CA GLY A 217 8.42 0.26 -11.44
C GLY A 217 8.62 0.81 -10.03
N GLY A 218 9.30 0.06 -9.18
CA GLY A 218 9.58 0.35 -7.78
C GLY A 218 8.71 -0.44 -6.78
N PHE A 219 7.53 -0.90 -7.19
CA PHE A 219 6.64 -1.64 -6.28
C PHE A 219 7.17 -3.04 -5.89
N GLY A 220 7.95 -3.69 -6.75
CA GLY A 220 8.56 -4.99 -6.44
C GLY A 220 9.58 -4.93 -5.30
N PHE A 221 10.18 -3.76 -5.06
CA PHE A 221 11.11 -3.57 -3.94
C PHE A 221 10.47 -3.83 -2.57
N TYR A 222 9.17 -3.54 -2.41
CA TYR A 222 8.47 -3.78 -1.14
C TYR A 222 8.50 -5.25 -0.70
N PHE A 223 8.50 -6.20 -1.65
CA PHE A 223 8.52 -7.62 -1.31
C PHE A 223 9.86 -8.05 -0.70
N LEU A 224 10.98 -7.52 -1.20
CA LEU A 224 12.26 -7.68 -0.51
C LEU A 224 12.26 -6.92 0.82
N ALA A 225 11.72 -5.71 0.86
CA ALA A 225 11.67 -4.88 2.07
C ALA A 225 10.90 -5.57 3.21
N ASN A 226 9.85 -6.34 2.94
CA ASN A 226 9.15 -7.15 3.96
C ASN A 226 10.10 -8.10 4.69
N ARG A 227 10.99 -8.78 3.96
CA ARG A 227 12.00 -9.66 4.56
C ARG A 227 13.03 -8.84 5.32
N ALA A 228 13.52 -7.77 4.69
CA ALA A 228 14.57 -6.94 5.24
C ALA A 228 14.13 -6.24 6.53
N THR A 229 12.92 -5.71 6.63
CA THR A 229 12.46 -5.02 7.85
C THR A 229 12.52 -5.90 9.09
N ALA A 230 12.20 -7.19 8.96
CA ALA A 230 12.34 -8.15 10.05
C ALA A 230 13.79 -8.29 10.54
N TYR A 231 14.77 -8.11 9.63
CA TYR A 231 16.18 -8.17 9.98
C TYR A 231 16.76 -6.82 10.44
N VAL A 232 16.38 -5.70 9.82
CA VAL A 232 17.10 -4.41 9.96
C VAL A 232 16.35 -3.32 10.68
N LYS A 233 15.00 -3.38 10.79
CA LYS A 233 14.24 -2.34 11.49
C LYS A 233 14.34 -2.55 12.98
N HIS A 234 15.32 -1.87 13.59
CA HIS A 234 15.55 -1.92 15.03
C HIS A 234 14.49 -1.09 15.77
N PRO A 235 13.96 -1.55 16.93
CA PRO A 235 12.96 -0.79 17.70
C PRO A 235 13.41 0.62 18.11
N ASP A 236 14.71 0.79 18.39
CA ASP A 236 15.28 2.06 18.82
C ASP A 236 15.77 2.94 17.65
N ASP A 237 15.58 2.51 16.40
CA ASP A 237 15.99 3.26 15.21
C ASP A 237 14.82 3.36 14.20
N ARG A 238 14.38 4.58 13.92
CA ARG A 238 13.33 4.82 12.93
C ARG A 238 13.84 4.65 11.49
N ALA A 239 15.15 4.84 11.28
CA ALA A 239 15.78 4.78 9.97
C ALA A 239 16.14 3.33 9.61
N TRP A 240 15.68 2.85 8.47
CA TRP A 240 15.95 1.49 8.02
C TRP A 240 16.51 1.39 6.58
N LEU A 241 16.33 2.45 5.76
CA LEU A 241 16.83 2.49 4.38
C LEU A 241 18.17 3.24 4.26
N PHE A 242 18.30 4.36 4.95
CA PHE A 242 19.47 5.22 4.90
C PHE A 242 19.92 5.58 6.31
N ASP A 243 21.18 5.92 6.45
CA ASP A 243 21.69 6.60 7.63
C ASP A 243 21.13 8.03 7.68
N PRO A 244 20.45 8.45 8.77
CA PRO A 244 19.71 9.72 8.79
C PRO A 244 20.62 10.95 8.80
N ASP A 245 21.87 10.82 9.17
CA ASP A 245 22.81 11.95 9.24
C ASP A 245 23.62 12.14 7.95
N THR A 246 23.71 11.10 7.13
CA THR A 246 24.59 11.09 5.95
C THR A 246 23.90 10.71 4.65
N MET A 247 22.67 10.19 4.72
CA MET A 247 21.97 9.54 3.59
C MET A 247 22.75 8.40 2.94
N LYS A 248 23.74 7.82 3.64
CA LYS A 248 24.37 6.61 3.15
C LYS A 248 23.35 5.46 3.12
N PRO A 249 23.26 4.72 2.02
CA PRO A 249 22.37 3.56 1.96
C PRO A 249 22.75 2.50 3.00
N ARG A 250 21.74 1.93 3.64
CA ARG A 250 21.88 0.76 4.54
C ARG A 250 21.58 -0.55 3.84
N VAL A 251 21.15 -0.49 2.58
CA VAL A 251 20.70 -1.65 1.80
C VAL A 251 21.77 -2.72 1.57
N ASN A 252 23.01 -2.42 1.83
CA ASN A 252 24.14 -3.37 1.73
C ASN A 252 24.73 -3.79 3.08
N ASN A 253 24.04 -3.52 4.20
CA ASN A 253 24.45 -4.12 5.48
C ASN A 253 24.06 -5.60 5.54
N GLU A 254 24.60 -6.33 6.50
CA GLU A 254 24.42 -7.78 6.62
C GLU A 254 22.95 -8.21 6.74
N GLY A 255 22.08 -7.40 7.33
CA GLY A 255 20.65 -7.72 7.45
C GLY A 255 19.92 -7.67 6.11
N TRP A 256 20.20 -6.67 5.28
CA TRP A 256 19.68 -6.58 3.91
C TRP A 256 20.26 -7.67 3.01
N VAL A 257 21.57 -7.94 3.14
CA VAL A 257 22.22 -9.03 2.42
C VAL A 257 21.58 -10.37 2.76
N GLN A 258 21.22 -10.61 4.04
CA GLN A 258 20.49 -11.82 4.45
C GLN A 258 19.13 -11.92 3.73
N ALA A 259 18.38 -10.84 3.63
CA ALA A 259 17.10 -10.84 2.93
C ALA A 259 17.22 -11.19 1.44
N ILE A 260 18.25 -10.67 0.76
CA ILE A 260 18.56 -11.00 -0.65
C ILE A 260 18.99 -12.47 -0.76
N GLN A 261 19.83 -12.94 0.17
CA GLN A 261 20.31 -14.34 0.18
C GLN A 261 19.17 -15.33 0.37
N ASP A 262 18.20 -15.01 1.22
CA ASP A 262 17.00 -15.84 1.43
C ASP A 262 16.23 -16.10 0.11
N VAL A 263 16.05 -15.05 -0.71
CA VAL A 263 15.40 -15.20 -2.02
C VAL A 263 16.25 -16.01 -2.99
N MET A 264 17.56 -15.75 -3.05
CA MET A 264 18.48 -16.51 -3.90
C MET A 264 18.51 -18.00 -3.52
N ASP A 265 18.44 -18.30 -2.23
CA ASP A 265 18.38 -19.68 -1.73
C ASP A 265 17.08 -20.40 -2.13
N LEU A 266 15.95 -19.69 -2.15
CA LEU A 266 14.68 -20.25 -2.62
C LEU A 266 14.68 -20.48 -4.14
N ILE A 267 15.30 -19.59 -4.90
CA ILE A 267 15.53 -19.78 -6.36
C ILE A 267 16.38 -21.02 -6.59
N ALA A 268 17.51 -21.13 -5.91
CA ALA A 268 18.41 -22.27 -6.03
C ALA A 268 17.78 -23.61 -5.61
N ALA A 269 16.85 -23.58 -4.67
CA ALA A 269 16.11 -24.76 -4.21
C ALA A 269 14.95 -25.16 -5.18
N GLY A 270 14.64 -24.34 -6.21
CA GLY A 270 13.49 -24.56 -7.09
C GLY A 270 12.14 -24.41 -6.37
N ALA A 271 12.07 -23.56 -5.35
CA ALA A 271 10.88 -23.40 -4.51
C ALA A 271 9.77 -22.57 -5.16
N TYR A 272 10.08 -21.79 -6.20
CA TYR A 272 9.12 -21.00 -6.94
C TYR A 272 8.50 -21.73 -8.13
N PRO A 273 7.30 -21.31 -8.59
CA PRO A 273 6.77 -21.74 -9.88
C PRO A 273 7.77 -21.48 -11.02
N ALA A 274 7.66 -22.28 -12.09
CA ALA A 274 8.47 -22.06 -13.29
C ALA A 274 8.26 -20.63 -13.84
N ASP A 275 9.33 -20.02 -14.35
CA ASP A 275 9.32 -18.66 -14.94
C ASP A 275 8.97 -17.52 -13.97
N GLN A 276 8.97 -17.74 -12.65
CA GLN A 276 8.68 -16.71 -11.65
C GLN A 276 9.50 -15.42 -11.87
N ILE A 277 10.76 -15.54 -12.28
CA ILE A 277 11.66 -14.40 -12.53
C ILE A 277 11.16 -13.50 -13.68
N ASN A 278 10.45 -14.07 -14.66
CA ASN A 278 10.02 -13.37 -15.87
C ASN A 278 8.55 -12.94 -15.81
N ALA A 279 7.77 -13.52 -14.90
CA ALA A 279 6.34 -13.30 -14.85
C ALA A 279 5.99 -11.91 -14.27
N ASP A 280 4.86 -11.36 -14.71
CA ASP A 280 4.34 -10.09 -14.21
C ASP A 280 4.04 -10.19 -12.70
N PRO A 281 4.47 -9.23 -11.87
CA PRO A 281 4.28 -9.30 -10.42
C PRO A 281 2.83 -9.39 -9.97
N GLY A 282 1.91 -8.68 -10.61
CA GLY A 282 0.47 -8.79 -10.32
C GLY A 282 -0.07 -10.18 -10.62
N THR A 283 0.49 -10.88 -11.60
CA THR A 283 0.17 -12.28 -11.91
C THR A 283 0.88 -13.24 -10.96
N THR A 284 2.18 -13.07 -10.72
CA THR A 284 2.99 -14.01 -9.93
C THR A 284 2.81 -13.90 -8.41
N GLY A 285 2.21 -12.88 -7.91
CA GLY A 285 1.86 -12.76 -6.50
C GLY A 285 0.36 -12.97 -6.33
N PHE A 286 -0.36 -11.90 -6.55
CA PHE A 286 -1.79 -11.79 -6.28
C PHE A 286 -2.64 -12.86 -6.98
N SER A 287 -2.61 -12.89 -8.32
CA SER A 287 -3.48 -13.80 -9.10
C SER A 287 -3.13 -15.26 -8.88
N GLN A 288 -1.85 -15.62 -8.76
CA GLN A 288 -1.43 -16.99 -8.45
C GLN A 288 -1.88 -17.43 -7.06
N PHE A 289 -1.79 -16.58 -6.05
CA PHE A 289 -2.28 -16.91 -4.71
C PHE A 289 -3.79 -17.13 -4.72
N LEU A 290 -4.57 -16.25 -5.34
CA LEU A 290 -6.02 -16.40 -5.46
C LEU A 290 -6.39 -17.69 -6.22
N ALA A 291 -5.62 -18.07 -7.23
CA ALA A 291 -5.79 -19.31 -7.98
C ALA A 291 -5.28 -20.57 -7.22
N GLY A 292 -4.76 -20.43 -6.00
CA GLY A 292 -4.29 -21.52 -5.17
C GLY A 292 -2.90 -22.06 -5.53
N THR A 293 -2.09 -21.34 -6.29
CA THR A 293 -0.76 -21.81 -6.73
C THR A 293 0.27 -21.84 -5.61
N GLY A 294 0.23 -20.89 -4.68
CA GLY A 294 1.15 -20.83 -3.53
C GLY A 294 0.43 -20.93 -2.20
N SER A 295 1.17 -21.29 -1.17
CA SER A 295 0.63 -21.43 0.19
C SER A 295 0.76 -20.16 1.03
N MET A 296 1.65 -19.25 0.67
CA MET A 296 1.94 -18.03 1.42
C MET A 296 2.28 -16.87 0.48
N LEU A 297 1.87 -15.66 0.86
CA LEU A 297 2.10 -14.43 0.12
C LEU A 297 2.15 -13.23 1.09
N MET A 298 3.08 -12.31 0.91
CA MET A 298 2.91 -10.92 1.39
C MET A 298 2.27 -10.10 0.27
N TRP A 299 1.25 -9.35 0.62
CA TRP A 299 0.57 -8.44 -0.29
C TRP A 299 -0.04 -7.29 0.49
N TRP A 300 -0.46 -6.24 -0.22
CA TRP A 300 -1.28 -5.22 0.41
C TRP A 300 -2.54 -5.84 1.00
N GLY A 301 -3.08 -5.24 2.06
CA GLY A 301 -4.18 -5.81 2.82
C GLY A 301 -5.49 -6.01 2.04
N ASP A 302 -5.63 -5.42 0.85
CA ASP A 302 -6.74 -5.68 -0.09
C ASP A 302 -6.84 -7.15 -0.54
N ILE A 303 -5.78 -7.94 -0.33
CA ILE A 303 -5.81 -9.40 -0.54
C ILE A 303 -6.96 -10.06 0.23
N GLY A 304 -7.35 -9.51 1.38
CA GLY A 304 -8.41 -10.09 2.21
C GLY A 304 -9.77 -10.01 1.53
N SER A 305 -10.21 -8.81 1.15
CA SER A 305 -11.48 -8.64 0.43
C SER A 305 -11.47 -9.39 -0.91
N SER A 306 -10.35 -9.35 -1.63
CA SER A 306 -10.19 -10.04 -2.92
C SER A 306 -10.22 -11.56 -2.80
N ALA A 307 -9.58 -12.14 -1.79
CA ALA A 307 -9.61 -13.59 -1.56
C ALA A 307 -11.05 -14.09 -1.32
N ARG A 308 -11.88 -13.31 -0.66
CA ARG A 308 -13.26 -13.70 -0.33
C ARG A 308 -14.28 -13.41 -1.41
N THR A 309 -14.11 -12.34 -2.20
CA THR A 309 -15.15 -11.85 -3.11
C THR A 309 -14.82 -11.97 -4.59
N SER A 310 -13.56 -12.22 -4.97
CA SER A 310 -13.18 -12.37 -6.38
C SER A 310 -13.69 -13.68 -6.96
N ASP A 311 -14.33 -13.62 -8.13
CA ASP A 311 -14.79 -14.80 -8.88
C ASP A 311 -13.65 -15.74 -9.32
N THR A 312 -12.41 -15.25 -9.32
CA THR A 312 -11.22 -16.06 -9.66
C THR A 312 -10.55 -16.70 -8.45
N SER A 313 -10.99 -16.37 -7.24
CA SER A 313 -10.42 -16.89 -6.02
C SER A 313 -10.94 -18.30 -5.71
N VAL A 314 -10.03 -19.23 -5.49
CA VAL A 314 -10.34 -20.58 -4.97
C VAL A 314 -9.93 -20.73 -3.49
N VAL A 315 -9.31 -19.69 -2.90
CA VAL A 315 -8.74 -19.75 -1.54
C VAL A 315 -9.64 -19.14 -0.46
N GLY A 316 -10.78 -18.56 -0.83
CA GLY A 316 -11.64 -17.79 0.08
C GLY A 316 -12.02 -18.50 1.38
N ASP A 317 -12.21 -19.82 1.36
CA ASP A 317 -12.58 -20.61 2.54
C ASP A 317 -11.38 -21.15 3.34
N VAL A 318 -10.17 -21.06 2.78
CA VAL A 318 -8.94 -21.61 3.39
C VAL A 318 -7.89 -20.55 3.67
N VAL A 319 -8.11 -19.28 3.30
CA VAL A 319 -7.17 -18.20 3.57
C VAL A 319 -7.15 -17.80 5.04
N GLY A 320 -5.97 -17.51 5.55
CA GLY A 320 -5.71 -16.92 6.85
C GLY A 320 -4.78 -15.71 6.71
N PHE A 321 -4.73 -14.86 7.72
CA PHE A 321 -3.97 -13.63 7.70
C PHE A 321 -3.11 -13.48 8.96
N GLY A 322 -1.99 -12.76 8.81
CA GLY A 322 -1.08 -12.44 9.89
C GLY A 322 -0.28 -11.18 9.54
N ILE A 323 0.52 -10.74 10.49
CA ILE A 323 1.47 -9.67 10.25
C ILE A 323 2.68 -10.19 9.44
N ASN A 324 3.51 -9.28 8.96
CA ASN A 324 4.78 -9.63 8.33
C ASN A 324 5.58 -10.62 9.19
N PRO A 325 6.03 -11.78 8.67
CA PRO A 325 6.87 -12.70 9.42
C PRO A 325 8.09 -12.00 10.02
N GLY A 326 8.39 -12.28 11.26
CA GLY A 326 9.54 -11.75 11.97
C GLY A 326 10.84 -12.47 11.64
N SER A 327 11.83 -12.28 12.50
CA SER A 327 13.11 -13.00 12.46
C SER A 327 13.51 -13.40 13.88
N SER A 328 14.23 -14.51 14.02
CA SER A 328 14.81 -14.94 15.30
C SER A 328 15.96 -14.04 15.78
N ARG A 329 16.54 -13.23 14.89
CA ARG A 329 17.63 -12.29 15.16
C ARG A 329 17.48 -11.02 14.34
N ARG A 330 18.12 -9.94 14.76
CA ARG A 330 18.10 -8.67 14.04
C ARG A 330 19.50 -8.08 13.88
N TYR A 331 19.69 -7.27 12.86
CA TYR A 331 20.93 -6.54 12.62
C TYR A 331 20.78 -5.09 13.13
N ASN A 332 21.63 -4.69 14.05
CA ASN A 332 21.71 -3.32 14.54
C ASN A 332 22.59 -2.50 13.62
N SER A 333 22.00 -1.67 12.76
CA SER A 333 22.71 -0.86 11.77
C SER A 333 23.64 0.19 12.39
N VAL A 334 23.35 0.63 13.62
CA VAL A 334 24.17 1.62 14.35
C VAL A 334 25.39 0.93 14.98
N ALA A 335 25.19 -0.25 15.59
CA ALA A 335 26.27 -1.02 16.19
C ALA A 335 27.10 -1.80 15.16
N GLY A 336 26.56 -2.03 13.96
CA GLY A 336 27.21 -2.81 12.91
C GLY A 336 27.31 -4.30 13.27
N ALA A 337 26.32 -4.87 13.96
CA ALA A 337 26.36 -6.23 14.49
C ALA A 337 25.00 -6.90 14.56
N TRP A 338 24.97 -8.23 14.47
CA TRP A 338 23.80 -9.03 14.76
C TRP A 338 23.52 -9.12 16.26
N GLU A 339 22.25 -9.06 16.62
CA GLU A 339 21.70 -9.32 17.93
C GLU A 339 20.84 -10.58 17.87
N GLU A 340 21.11 -11.55 18.75
CA GLU A 340 20.34 -12.80 18.86
C GLU A 340 19.02 -12.55 19.64
N THR A 341 18.24 -11.62 19.11
CA THR A 341 16.95 -11.17 19.66
C THR A 341 15.92 -11.16 18.55
N ALA A 342 14.80 -11.82 18.80
CA ALA A 342 13.69 -11.85 17.85
C ALA A 342 13.17 -10.44 17.53
N ASN A 343 12.76 -10.25 16.29
CA ASN A 343 12.28 -8.96 15.80
C ASN A 343 11.09 -9.15 14.86
N GLU A 344 10.10 -8.30 15.04
CA GLU A 344 8.95 -8.15 14.14
C GLU A 344 8.88 -6.68 13.73
N ALA A 345 8.66 -6.43 12.45
CA ALA A 345 8.58 -5.07 11.91
C ALA A 345 7.69 -5.07 10.65
N PRO A 346 6.37 -5.00 10.82
CA PRO A 346 5.45 -4.92 9.68
C PRO A 346 5.72 -3.66 8.87
N LEU A 347 5.62 -3.79 7.54
CA LEU A 347 5.91 -2.72 6.60
C LEU A 347 4.62 -1.97 6.22
N MET A 348 4.60 -0.68 6.47
CA MET A 348 3.58 0.25 5.97
C MET A 348 3.96 0.69 4.55
N ALA A 349 3.90 -0.28 3.63
CA ALA A 349 4.31 -0.10 2.24
C ALA A 349 3.36 0.85 1.52
N TYR A 350 3.87 1.85 0.83
CA TYR A 350 3.13 2.87 0.11
C TYR A 350 2.32 3.85 1.00
N ILE A 351 2.17 3.57 2.29
CA ILE A 351 1.39 4.33 3.28
C ILE A 351 -0.10 4.46 2.90
N GLY A 352 -0.44 4.39 1.64
CA GLY A 352 -1.76 4.45 1.06
C GLY A 352 -1.96 5.56 0.05
N TRP A 353 -3.11 5.51 -0.59
CA TRP A 353 -3.56 6.51 -1.54
C TRP A 353 -4.22 7.70 -0.82
N GLY A 354 -4.14 8.84 -1.45
CA GLY A 354 -4.80 10.06 -0.99
C GLY A 354 -5.35 10.89 -2.13
N ILE A 355 -6.33 11.72 -1.81
CA ILE A 355 -6.81 12.78 -2.69
C ILE A 355 -6.17 14.09 -2.25
N TYR A 356 -5.60 14.81 -3.19
CA TYR A 356 -4.93 16.07 -2.97
C TYR A 356 -5.53 17.16 -3.86
N VAL A 357 -5.58 18.38 -3.34
CA VAL A 357 -5.92 19.56 -4.12
C VAL A 357 -4.63 20.28 -4.49
N THR A 358 -4.50 20.71 -5.73
CA THR A 358 -3.29 21.34 -6.22
C THR A 358 -3.34 22.87 -6.10
N ASN A 359 -2.18 23.53 -6.18
CA ASN A 359 -2.06 24.97 -6.16
C ASN A 359 -2.73 25.69 -7.36
N ARG A 360 -3.20 24.94 -8.35
CA ARG A 360 -3.93 25.48 -9.50
C ARG A 360 -5.24 26.19 -9.11
N VAL A 361 -5.82 25.81 -7.97
CA VAL A 361 -7.02 26.48 -7.43
C VAL A 361 -6.71 27.75 -6.66
N SER A 362 -5.44 28.07 -6.40
CA SER A 362 -5.02 29.25 -5.66
C SER A 362 -5.42 30.52 -6.40
N GLY A 363 -6.04 31.47 -5.70
CA GLY A 363 -6.52 32.74 -6.27
C GLY A 363 -8.00 32.71 -6.75
N ASP A 364 -8.66 31.55 -6.70
CA ASP A 364 -10.11 31.41 -6.95
C ASP A 364 -10.76 30.68 -5.76
N GLU A 365 -11.31 31.46 -4.83
CA GLU A 365 -11.91 30.95 -3.59
C GLU A 365 -13.07 29.97 -3.83
N GLN A 366 -13.91 30.24 -4.85
CA GLN A 366 -15.03 29.36 -5.17
C GLN A 366 -14.53 28.02 -5.73
N LYS A 367 -13.58 28.09 -6.65
CA LYS A 367 -12.96 26.90 -7.23
C LYS A 367 -12.19 26.09 -6.18
N ARG A 368 -11.46 26.76 -5.30
CA ARG A 368 -10.74 26.15 -4.18
C ARG A 368 -11.68 25.41 -3.24
N LYS A 369 -12.79 26.07 -2.83
CA LYS A 369 -13.82 25.44 -1.97
C LYS A 369 -14.47 24.26 -2.66
N ALA A 370 -14.76 24.34 -3.96
CA ALA A 370 -15.34 23.24 -4.74
C ALA A 370 -14.38 22.03 -4.82
N ALA A 371 -13.09 22.26 -5.10
CA ALA A 371 -12.09 21.19 -5.17
C ALA A 371 -11.97 20.44 -3.83
N TRP A 372 -11.84 21.18 -2.72
CA TRP A 372 -11.78 20.59 -1.39
C TRP A 372 -13.07 19.89 -0.99
N SER A 373 -14.23 20.41 -1.41
CA SER A 373 -15.53 19.76 -1.16
C SER A 373 -15.66 18.42 -1.89
N ALA A 374 -15.25 18.35 -3.16
CA ALA A 374 -15.23 17.10 -3.92
C ALA A 374 -14.27 16.08 -3.29
N ALA A 375 -13.06 16.51 -2.95
CA ALA A 375 -12.07 15.67 -2.29
C ALA A 375 -12.57 15.17 -0.91
N ALA A 376 -13.15 16.05 -0.09
CA ALA A 376 -13.73 15.69 1.20
C ALA A 376 -14.92 14.72 1.11
N HIS A 377 -15.70 14.79 0.03
CA HIS A 377 -16.78 13.84 -0.21
C HIS A 377 -16.21 12.42 -0.42
N LEU A 378 -15.14 12.27 -1.19
CA LEU A 378 -14.47 10.98 -1.41
C LEU A 378 -13.82 10.43 -0.13
N GLY A 379 -13.27 11.29 0.72
CA GLY A 379 -12.66 10.91 2.00
C GLY A 379 -13.63 10.80 3.17
N GLY A 380 -14.93 10.88 2.92
CA GLY A 380 -15.96 10.82 3.97
C GLY A 380 -15.96 9.48 4.71
N LYS A 381 -16.19 9.51 6.03
CA LYS A 381 -16.13 8.33 6.91
C LYS A 381 -17.03 7.18 6.47
N ASP A 382 -18.29 7.49 6.10
CA ASP A 382 -19.24 6.44 5.69
C ASP A 382 -18.88 5.88 4.31
N LEU A 383 -18.50 6.73 3.34
CA LEU A 383 -18.11 6.31 2.00
C LEU A 383 -16.88 5.40 2.06
N SER A 384 -15.91 5.77 2.87
CA SER A 384 -14.67 5.01 3.03
C SER A 384 -14.86 3.60 3.59
N LEU A 385 -15.91 3.37 4.38
CA LEU A 385 -16.24 2.03 4.85
C LEU A 385 -16.63 1.10 3.69
N TRP A 386 -17.43 1.60 2.75
CA TRP A 386 -17.81 0.82 1.58
C TRP A 386 -16.60 0.50 0.70
N THR A 387 -15.72 1.49 0.45
CA THR A 387 -14.51 1.27 -0.36
C THR A 387 -13.54 0.30 0.28
N ALA A 388 -13.37 0.34 1.60
CA ALA A 388 -12.51 -0.60 2.33
C ALA A 388 -13.07 -2.04 2.36
N ALA A 389 -14.40 -2.19 2.35
CA ALA A 389 -15.04 -3.49 2.38
C ALA A 389 -15.26 -4.10 0.98
N TYR A 390 -15.29 -3.28 -0.07
CA TYR A 390 -15.32 -3.70 -1.47
C TYR A 390 -13.88 -4.01 -1.96
N PRO A 391 -13.67 -5.00 -2.85
CA PRO A 391 -12.33 -5.29 -3.39
C PRO A 391 -11.90 -4.22 -4.40
N SER A 392 -11.73 -3.00 -3.91
CA SER A 392 -11.37 -1.80 -4.66
C SER A 392 -9.86 -1.52 -4.72
N GLY A 393 -9.05 -2.33 -4.01
CA GLY A 393 -7.64 -2.06 -3.75
C GLY A 393 -7.40 -1.12 -2.56
N PHE A 394 -8.45 -0.60 -1.92
CA PHE A 394 -8.34 0.20 -0.70
C PHE A 394 -8.51 -0.68 0.53
N GLN A 395 -7.71 -0.43 1.55
CA GLN A 395 -7.69 -1.16 2.80
C GLN A 395 -8.42 -0.40 3.90
N PRO A 396 -8.82 -1.06 5.00
CA PRO A 396 -9.29 -0.37 6.19
C PRO A 396 -8.23 0.57 6.76
N TYR A 397 -8.58 1.84 7.00
CA TYR A 397 -7.64 2.87 7.45
C TYR A 397 -8.19 3.81 8.53
N ARG A 398 -9.39 3.52 9.02
CA ARG A 398 -10.04 4.26 10.10
C ARG A 398 -10.31 3.35 11.28
N ASN A 399 -10.26 3.88 12.49
CA ASN A 399 -10.65 3.11 13.68
C ASN A 399 -12.07 2.56 13.55
N SER A 400 -12.98 3.34 12.96
CA SER A 400 -14.36 2.91 12.69
C SER A 400 -14.52 1.84 11.62
N HIS A 401 -13.48 1.51 10.84
CA HIS A 401 -13.52 0.39 9.90
C HIS A 401 -13.38 -0.98 10.58
N PHE A 402 -12.93 -1.01 11.84
CA PHE A 402 -12.69 -2.23 12.60
C PHE A 402 -13.88 -2.66 13.46
N ASP A 403 -15.10 -2.27 13.06
CA ASP A 403 -16.34 -2.83 13.62
C ASP A 403 -16.67 -4.16 12.93
N TYR A 404 -16.23 -5.26 13.52
CA TYR A 404 -16.37 -6.61 12.96
C TYR A 404 -17.84 -7.03 12.76
N ASP A 405 -18.75 -6.53 13.60
CA ASP A 405 -20.18 -6.84 13.48
C ASP A 405 -20.80 -6.15 12.26
N GLU A 406 -20.34 -4.95 11.87
CA GLU A 406 -20.78 -4.29 10.63
C GLU A 406 -20.36 -5.09 9.39
N TRP A 407 -19.13 -5.59 9.32
CA TRP A 407 -18.67 -6.43 8.21
C TRP A 407 -19.44 -7.75 8.14
N ALA A 408 -19.70 -8.38 9.29
CA ALA A 408 -20.48 -9.62 9.34
C ALA A 408 -21.93 -9.38 8.89
N ALA A 409 -22.54 -8.26 9.28
CA ALA A 409 -23.86 -7.86 8.83
C ALA A 409 -23.92 -7.58 7.30
N ALA A 410 -22.80 -7.20 6.70
CA ALA A 410 -22.66 -7.01 5.25
C ALA A 410 -22.49 -8.32 4.45
N GLY A 411 -22.35 -9.44 5.12
CA GLY A 411 -22.26 -10.76 4.48
C GLY A 411 -20.90 -11.45 4.57
N TYR A 412 -19.91 -10.84 5.26
CA TYR A 412 -18.64 -11.52 5.52
C TYR A 412 -18.79 -12.55 6.65
N ASP A 413 -18.02 -13.63 6.57
CA ASP A 413 -17.90 -14.60 7.65
C ASP A 413 -17.20 -13.96 8.87
N LYS A 414 -17.70 -14.23 10.09
CA LYS A 414 -17.17 -13.58 11.32
C LYS A 414 -15.74 -13.99 11.64
N ASP A 415 -15.38 -15.25 11.43
CA ASP A 415 -14.02 -15.73 11.72
C ASP A 415 -13.04 -15.18 10.69
N PHE A 416 -13.47 -15.10 9.42
CA PHE A 416 -12.71 -14.42 8.37
C PHE A 416 -12.46 -12.95 8.69
N VAL A 417 -13.49 -12.20 9.09
CA VAL A 417 -13.37 -10.78 9.43
C VAL A 417 -12.43 -10.57 10.61
N ALA A 418 -12.56 -11.40 11.66
CA ALA A 418 -11.69 -11.30 12.83
C ALA A 418 -10.21 -11.57 12.48
N ASP A 419 -9.93 -12.54 11.64
CA ASP A 419 -8.60 -12.90 11.16
C ASP A 419 -8.02 -11.77 10.27
N TYR A 420 -8.79 -11.32 9.28
CA TYR A 420 -8.39 -10.29 8.32
C TYR A 420 -8.20 -8.92 8.95
N LEU A 421 -9.22 -8.37 9.59
CA LEU A 421 -9.13 -7.06 10.24
C LEU A 421 -8.18 -7.09 11.43
N GLY A 422 -8.10 -8.21 12.15
CA GLY A 422 -7.15 -8.40 13.25
C GLY A 422 -5.71 -8.26 12.78
N SER A 423 -5.32 -8.90 11.67
CA SER A 423 -3.97 -8.80 11.11
C SER A 423 -3.61 -7.37 10.67
N ASN A 424 -4.56 -6.64 10.08
CA ASN A 424 -4.36 -5.24 9.71
C ASN A 424 -4.20 -4.36 10.96
N ALA A 425 -5.06 -4.55 11.98
CA ALA A 425 -4.98 -3.80 13.23
C ALA A 425 -3.65 -4.07 13.96
N ASP A 426 -3.18 -5.32 14.01
CA ASP A 426 -1.90 -5.70 14.60
C ASP A 426 -0.73 -5.03 13.87
N SER A 427 -0.78 -4.95 12.54
CA SER A 427 0.23 -4.26 11.74
C SER A 427 0.24 -2.75 12.00
N TYR A 428 -0.93 -2.10 11.99
CA TYR A 428 -1.05 -0.65 12.19
C TYR A 428 -0.66 -0.17 13.58
N ASN A 429 -0.89 -1.00 14.59
CA ASN A 429 -0.59 -0.69 15.99
C ASN A 429 0.75 -1.26 16.46
N HIS A 430 1.51 -1.91 15.57
CA HIS A 430 2.78 -2.52 15.96
C HIS A 430 3.81 -1.45 16.34
N PRO A 431 4.43 -1.53 17.54
CA PRO A 431 5.32 -0.48 18.04
C PRO A 431 6.59 -0.32 17.20
N ASN A 432 6.98 -1.36 16.46
CA ASN A 432 8.15 -1.37 15.59
C ASN A 432 7.79 -1.39 14.09
N ALA A 433 6.62 -0.85 13.71
CA ALA A 433 6.25 -0.76 12.31
C ALA A 433 7.30 0.03 11.50
N ALA A 434 7.66 -0.51 10.33
CA ALA A 434 8.54 0.17 9.39
C ALA A 434 7.72 1.13 8.52
N ILE A 435 7.90 2.42 8.74
CA ILE A 435 7.23 3.47 7.97
C ILE A 435 8.08 3.81 6.76
N GLU A 436 7.46 3.88 5.60
CA GLU A 436 8.12 4.29 4.37
C GLU A 436 8.47 5.77 4.39
N PRO A 437 9.68 6.17 3.95
CA PRO A 437 10.02 7.58 3.83
C PRO A 437 9.34 8.22 2.60
N ARG A 438 8.90 9.47 2.76
CA ARG A 438 8.26 10.27 1.72
C ARG A 438 9.24 11.32 1.20
N ILE A 439 10.34 10.88 0.61
CA ILE A 439 11.43 11.75 0.13
C ILE A 439 11.43 11.88 -1.41
N PRO A 440 11.96 12.97 -1.97
CA PRO A 440 12.12 13.10 -3.41
C PRO A 440 12.87 11.93 -4.03
N GLY A 441 12.33 11.42 -5.14
CA GLY A 441 12.93 10.33 -5.90
C GLY A 441 12.80 8.95 -5.27
N ILE A 442 11.96 8.74 -4.24
CA ILE A 442 11.87 7.44 -3.54
C ILE A 442 11.60 6.27 -4.50
N PHE A 443 10.70 6.44 -5.46
CA PHE A 443 10.44 5.41 -6.47
C PHE A 443 11.58 5.23 -7.47
N GLN A 444 12.44 6.23 -7.67
CA GLN A 444 13.67 6.06 -8.45
C GLN A 444 14.68 5.16 -7.72
N TYR A 445 14.82 5.33 -6.39
CA TYR A 445 15.62 4.42 -5.57
C TYR A 445 15.10 2.98 -5.66
N TYR A 446 13.79 2.78 -5.53
CA TYR A 446 13.17 1.45 -5.57
C TYR A 446 13.28 0.80 -6.95
N SER A 447 13.01 1.53 -8.02
CA SER A 447 13.11 1.00 -9.38
C SER A 447 14.52 0.54 -9.74
N VAL A 448 15.52 1.32 -9.35
CA VAL A 448 16.93 0.92 -9.56
C VAL A 448 17.29 -0.28 -8.69
N ALA A 449 16.77 -0.38 -7.46
CA ALA A 449 16.98 -1.57 -6.64
C ALA A 449 16.37 -2.82 -7.28
N GLU A 450 15.16 -2.74 -7.86
CA GLU A 450 14.55 -3.84 -8.61
C GLU A 450 15.42 -4.31 -9.78
N ASP A 451 15.99 -3.36 -10.54
CA ASP A 451 16.86 -3.69 -11.67
C ASP A 451 18.11 -4.46 -11.22
N GLU A 452 18.74 -4.06 -10.13
CA GLU A 452 19.91 -4.74 -9.59
C GLU A 452 19.55 -6.09 -8.94
N LEU A 453 18.41 -6.19 -8.25
CA LEU A 453 17.87 -7.44 -7.73
C LEU A 453 17.59 -8.45 -8.85
N ALA A 454 16.97 -8.01 -9.96
CA ALA A 454 16.71 -8.87 -11.11
C ALA A 454 18.00 -9.45 -11.69
N LYS A 455 19.09 -8.66 -11.76
CA LYS A 455 20.41 -9.12 -12.18
C LYS A 455 20.98 -10.16 -11.19
N GLY A 456 20.85 -9.89 -9.89
CA GLY A 456 21.28 -10.81 -8.84
C GLY A 456 20.54 -12.15 -8.90
N TYR A 457 19.22 -12.11 -8.98
CA TYR A 457 18.37 -13.29 -9.09
C TYR A 457 18.60 -14.09 -10.37
N ALA A 458 18.99 -13.42 -11.45
CA ALA A 458 19.39 -14.07 -12.71
C ALA A 458 20.86 -14.59 -12.70
N GLY A 459 21.59 -14.47 -11.59
CA GLY A 459 22.96 -14.94 -11.46
C GLY A 459 24.02 -14.09 -12.17
N GLN A 460 23.72 -12.83 -12.47
CA GLN A 460 24.69 -11.90 -13.06
C GLN A 460 25.66 -11.33 -12.02
N TYR A 461 25.32 -11.40 -10.74
CA TYR A 461 26.21 -11.13 -9.61
C TYR A 461 26.57 -12.44 -8.90
N ALA A 462 27.78 -12.55 -8.38
CA ALA A 462 28.27 -13.78 -7.76
C ALA A 462 27.67 -14.03 -6.35
N SER A 463 27.09 -13.01 -5.72
CA SER A 463 26.56 -13.11 -4.35
C SER A 463 25.48 -12.07 -4.04
N ALA A 464 24.74 -12.31 -2.96
CA ALA A 464 23.81 -11.35 -2.39
C ALA A 464 24.51 -10.03 -1.99
N GLN A 465 25.75 -10.10 -1.49
CA GLN A 465 26.54 -8.91 -1.15
C GLN A 465 26.84 -8.06 -2.39
N GLU A 466 27.27 -8.66 -3.49
CA GLU A 466 27.53 -7.91 -4.74
C GLU A 466 26.24 -7.25 -5.27
N THR A 467 25.10 -7.93 -5.17
CA THR A 467 23.80 -7.37 -5.52
C THR A 467 23.47 -6.15 -4.65
N ALA A 468 23.63 -6.28 -3.34
CA ALA A 468 23.37 -5.21 -2.37
C ALA A 468 24.32 -4.00 -2.56
N ASP A 469 25.61 -4.26 -2.85
CA ASP A 469 26.59 -3.21 -3.13
C ASP A 469 26.27 -2.44 -4.42
N ALA A 470 25.76 -3.14 -5.45
CA ALA A 470 25.30 -2.49 -6.69
C ALA A 470 24.10 -1.57 -6.43
N ILE A 471 23.13 -1.99 -5.63
CA ILE A 471 22.00 -1.17 -5.20
C ILE A 471 22.50 0.06 -4.44
N ALA A 472 23.37 -0.14 -3.43
CA ALA A 472 23.91 0.95 -2.62
C ALA A 472 24.67 1.98 -3.47
N ALA A 473 25.49 1.53 -4.42
CA ALA A 473 26.22 2.41 -5.33
C ALA A 473 25.32 3.22 -6.26
N ALA A 474 24.20 2.64 -6.70
CA ALA A 474 23.20 3.34 -7.49
C ALA A 474 22.42 4.38 -6.65
N TRP A 475 22.07 4.03 -5.42
CA TRP A 475 21.36 4.94 -4.50
C TRP A 475 22.23 6.13 -4.10
N GLU A 476 23.53 5.96 -3.88
CA GLU A 476 24.46 7.08 -3.65
C GLU A 476 24.42 8.10 -4.79
N LYS A 477 24.42 7.65 -6.05
CA LYS A 477 24.34 8.52 -7.22
C LYS A 477 23.03 9.31 -7.26
N ILE A 478 21.90 8.67 -6.95
CA ILE A 478 20.58 9.33 -6.90
C ILE A 478 20.58 10.40 -5.80
N THR A 479 21.07 10.06 -4.61
CA THR A 479 21.18 11.00 -3.49
C THR A 479 21.98 12.25 -3.87
N ASP A 480 23.14 12.06 -4.52
CA ASP A 480 23.99 13.18 -4.95
C ASP A 480 23.34 14.01 -6.07
N GLN A 481 22.63 13.39 -7.00
CA GLN A 481 21.89 14.06 -8.09
C GLN A 481 20.72 14.91 -7.56
N ILE A 482 19.99 14.43 -6.57
CA ILE A 482 18.87 15.18 -5.96
C ILE A 482 19.40 16.28 -5.04
N GLY A 483 20.51 16.04 -4.35
CA GLY A 483 21.13 16.94 -3.39
C GLY A 483 21.12 16.38 -1.98
N ARG A 484 22.26 15.87 -1.53
CA ARG A 484 22.44 15.12 -0.28
C ARG A 484 21.94 15.87 0.96
N ASP A 485 22.31 17.14 1.12
CA ASP A 485 21.92 17.93 2.29
C ASP A 485 20.40 18.11 2.39
N SER A 486 19.74 18.32 1.25
CA SER A 486 18.28 18.38 1.17
C SER A 486 17.65 17.04 1.51
N GLN A 487 18.19 15.94 0.98
CA GLN A 487 17.69 14.59 1.27
C GLN A 487 17.85 14.22 2.74
N ILE A 488 18.94 14.60 3.41
CA ILE A 488 19.13 14.42 4.86
C ILE A 488 17.98 15.08 5.64
N ALA A 489 17.74 16.36 5.35
CA ALA A 489 16.70 17.12 6.04
C ALA A 489 15.30 16.54 5.82
N LEU A 490 14.97 16.16 4.56
CA LEU A 490 13.67 15.62 4.20
C LEU A 490 13.48 14.17 4.73
N TYR A 491 14.54 13.38 4.77
CA TYR A 491 14.47 12.02 5.33
C TYR A 491 14.17 12.07 6.84
N LYS A 492 14.88 12.94 7.59
CA LYS A 492 14.59 13.15 9.01
C LYS A 492 13.15 13.62 9.22
N ALA A 493 12.71 14.63 8.49
CA ALA A 493 11.34 15.15 8.57
C ALA A 493 10.29 14.06 8.27
N SER A 494 10.53 13.24 7.24
CA SER A 494 9.65 12.11 6.88
C SER A 494 9.53 11.07 7.98
N LEU A 495 10.57 10.86 8.79
CA LEU A 495 10.60 9.92 9.92
C LEU A 495 10.14 10.54 11.24
N GLY A 496 9.84 11.85 11.26
CA GLY A 496 9.50 12.60 12.48
C GLY A 496 10.67 12.73 13.46
N MET A 497 11.86 12.95 12.91
CA MET A 497 13.13 13.11 13.66
C MET A 497 13.58 14.58 13.67
#